data_2e482b5566b82f7bba7de317b97a7398
#
_entry.id   2e482b5566b82f7bba7de317b97a7398
#
_cell.length_a   1.000
_cell.length_b   1.000
_cell.length_c   1.000
_cell.angle_alpha   90.00
_cell.angle_beta   90.00
_cell.angle_gamma   90.00
#
_symmetry.space_group_name_H-M   'P 1'
#
loop_
_entity.id
_entity.type
_entity.pdbx_description
1 polymer ?
#
loop_
_entity_poly.entity_id
_entity_poly.type
_entity_poly.pdbx_seq_one_letter_code
_entity_poly.pdbx_strand_id
1 'polypeptide(L)'
;GLDWLLGFLGTSASGAMAESQPESSVSMLLYTCIGAPFIEEVLFRGAVMRSLQNFGRRFAVVASALIFGLIHGNLVQTPFAFITGLVLGYAAMEYGIWWSIALHFFNNAVIAELFEWLFGLLPGNWGGIASYALTYGMAAVAVVLCIVLRKRIAAVLRAEKTSKGTYRGFFRSPVFWVMVGYTAVSSAVILLLY
;
A
#
# COMPACT_ATOMS: atom_id res chain seq x y z
N GLY A 1 -11.56 10.19 -13.65
CA GLY A 1 -11.76 9.03 -12.80
C GLY A 1 -12.23 9.41 -11.40
N LEU A 2 -11.41 9.15 -10.42
CA LEU A 2 -11.77 9.36 -9.00
C LEU A 2 -11.99 10.84 -8.68
N ASP A 3 -11.20 11.74 -9.25
CA ASP A 3 -11.37 13.20 -9.08
C ASP A 3 -12.72 13.70 -9.58
N TRP A 4 -13.29 13.10 -10.62
CA TRP A 4 -14.62 13.45 -11.11
C TRP A 4 -15.72 13.07 -10.09
N LEU A 5 -15.57 11.90 -9.45
CA LEU A 5 -16.49 11.45 -8.39
C LEU A 5 -16.36 12.31 -7.12
N LEU A 6 -15.13 12.64 -6.72
CA LEU A 6 -14.87 13.44 -5.54
C LEU A 6 -15.17 14.93 -5.74
N GLY A 7 -15.15 15.41 -6.99
CA GLY A 7 -15.55 16.78 -7.36
C GLY A 7 -16.98 17.14 -6.93
N PHE A 8 -17.89 16.17 -6.83
CA PHE A 8 -19.23 16.39 -6.26
C PHE A 8 -19.22 16.72 -4.75
N LEU A 9 -18.12 16.32 -4.07
CA LEU A 9 -17.91 16.58 -2.64
C LEU A 9 -17.03 17.83 -2.40
N GLY A 10 -16.67 18.56 -3.49
CA GLY A 10 -15.82 19.74 -3.41
C GLY A 10 -14.32 19.45 -3.19
N THR A 11 -13.88 18.21 -3.38
CA THR A 11 -12.51 17.78 -3.16
C THR A 11 -11.97 16.98 -4.34
N SER A 12 -10.67 16.65 -4.32
CA SER A 12 -10.01 15.83 -5.33
C SER A 12 -9.17 14.72 -4.69
N ALA A 13 -8.98 13.60 -5.40
CA ALA A 13 -8.08 12.54 -4.95
C ALA A 13 -6.62 13.05 -4.88
N SER A 14 -6.22 13.90 -5.80
CA SER A 14 -4.90 14.54 -5.83
C SER A 14 -4.71 15.47 -4.61
N GLY A 15 -5.72 16.25 -4.24
CA GLY A 15 -5.68 17.08 -3.03
C GLY A 15 -5.56 16.24 -1.76
N ALA A 16 -6.37 15.19 -1.62
CA ALA A 16 -6.32 14.28 -0.47
C ALA A 16 -4.98 13.52 -0.36
N MET A 17 -4.34 13.22 -1.49
CA MET A 17 -3.00 12.60 -1.50
C MET A 17 -1.91 13.61 -1.15
N ALA A 18 -1.97 14.84 -1.67
CA ALA A 18 -1.00 15.90 -1.37
C ALA A 18 -0.99 16.24 0.13
N GLU A 19 -2.16 16.31 0.75
CA GLU A 19 -2.31 16.62 2.18
C GLU A 19 -1.75 15.51 3.08
N SER A 20 -1.76 14.27 2.63
CA SER A 20 -1.14 13.17 3.36
C SER A 20 0.40 13.15 3.27
N GLN A 21 0.99 14.05 2.46
CA GLN A 21 2.44 14.20 2.35
C GLN A 21 2.97 15.15 3.44
N PRO A 22 3.91 14.72 4.25
CA PRO A 22 4.53 15.58 5.26
C PRO A 22 5.36 16.68 4.60
N GLU A 23 5.50 17.84 5.29
CA GLU A 23 6.41 18.89 4.85
C GLU A 23 7.83 18.32 4.58
N SER A 24 8.40 18.71 3.44
CA SER A 24 9.69 18.19 2.94
C SER A 24 10.88 18.75 3.73
N SER A 25 11.07 18.25 4.94
CA SER A 25 12.31 18.43 5.69
C SER A 25 13.23 17.22 5.50
N VAL A 26 14.54 17.39 5.64
CA VAL A 26 15.52 16.30 5.56
C VAL A 26 15.21 15.20 6.59
N SER A 27 14.80 15.58 7.78
CA SER A 27 14.39 14.63 8.82
C SER A 27 13.18 13.83 8.42
N MET A 28 12.23 14.44 7.72
CA MET A 28 11.04 13.76 7.25
C MET A 28 11.34 12.82 6.08
N LEU A 29 12.21 13.22 5.15
CA LEU A 29 12.70 12.34 4.09
C LEU A 29 13.42 11.11 4.65
N LEU A 30 14.28 11.30 5.64
CA LEU A 30 14.94 10.16 6.32
C LEU A 30 13.93 9.25 7.02
N TYR A 31 12.93 9.82 7.65
CA TYR A 31 11.86 9.05 8.27
C TYR A 31 11.05 8.28 7.23
N THR A 32 10.50 8.94 6.21
CA THR A 32 9.64 8.31 5.19
C THR A 32 10.38 7.28 4.34
N CYS A 33 11.64 7.54 4.00
CA CYS A 33 12.42 6.64 3.14
C CYS A 33 13.04 5.46 3.91
N ILE A 34 13.45 5.65 5.17
CA ILE A 34 14.21 4.65 5.91
C ILE A 34 13.47 4.21 7.17
N GLY A 35 13.10 5.17 8.03
CA GLY A 35 12.54 4.88 9.35
C GLY A 35 11.20 4.19 9.27
N ALA A 36 10.25 4.75 8.51
CA ALA A 36 8.92 4.19 8.34
C ALA A 36 8.97 2.79 7.70
N PRO A 37 9.64 2.55 6.55
CA PRO A 37 9.77 1.21 5.99
C PRO A 37 10.32 0.18 6.96
N PHE A 38 11.34 0.54 7.73
CA PHE A 38 11.92 -0.38 8.71
C PHE A 38 10.92 -0.72 9.83
N ILE A 39 10.33 0.30 10.45
CA ILE A 39 9.39 0.13 11.56
C ILE A 39 8.14 -0.62 11.10
N GLU A 40 7.60 -0.26 9.95
CA GLU A 40 6.40 -0.87 9.41
C GLU A 40 6.63 -2.32 9.02
N GLU A 41 7.77 -2.67 8.40
CA GLU A 41 8.06 -4.06 8.07
C GLU A 41 8.28 -4.92 9.33
N VAL A 42 8.97 -4.39 10.34
CA VAL A 42 9.11 -5.09 11.63
C VAL A 42 7.74 -5.32 12.28
N LEU A 43 6.87 -4.32 12.25
CA LEU A 43 5.53 -4.43 12.82
C LEU A 43 4.64 -5.38 12.01
N PHE A 44 4.50 -5.13 10.70
CA PHE A 44 3.51 -5.86 9.88
C PHE A 44 4.00 -7.24 9.45
N ARG A 45 5.27 -7.41 9.10
CA ARG A 45 5.83 -8.70 8.64
C ARG A 45 6.47 -9.46 9.79
N GLY A 46 7.17 -8.75 10.67
CA GLY A 46 7.81 -9.34 11.84
C GLY A 46 6.81 -9.78 12.91
N ALA A 47 5.83 -8.95 13.27
CA ALA A 47 4.88 -9.27 14.32
C ALA A 47 3.52 -9.76 13.78
N VAL A 48 2.75 -8.90 13.06
CA VAL A 48 1.38 -9.21 12.65
C VAL A 48 1.33 -10.44 11.73
N MET A 49 2.04 -10.43 10.62
CA MET A 49 2.00 -11.54 9.65
C MET A 49 2.51 -12.84 10.29
N ARG A 50 3.59 -12.79 11.08
CA ARG A 50 4.12 -13.97 11.76
C ARG A 50 3.13 -14.60 12.73
N SER A 51 2.43 -13.80 13.53
CA SER A 51 1.42 -14.32 14.46
C SER A 51 0.22 -14.94 13.73
N LEU A 52 -0.07 -14.49 12.50
CA LEU A 52 -1.16 -15.02 11.68
C LEU A 52 -0.77 -16.26 10.86
N GLN A 53 0.51 -16.64 10.76
CA GLN A 53 0.96 -17.79 9.95
C GLN A 53 0.35 -19.13 10.39
N ASN A 54 0.04 -19.29 11.68
CA ASN A 54 -0.61 -20.50 12.20
C ASN A 54 -2.01 -20.73 11.61
N PHE A 55 -2.63 -19.70 11.05
CA PHE A 55 -3.93 -19.78 10.36
C PHE A 55 -3.80 -20.00 8.85
N GLY A 56 -2.57 -20.11 8.34
CA GLY A 56 -2.22 -20.32 6.94
C GLY A 56 -1.41 -19.14 6.36
N ARG A 57 -0.38 -19.47 5.56
CA ARG A 57 0.54 -18.46 4.98
C ARG A 57 -0.19 -17.42 4.14
N ARG A 58 -1.13 -17.85 3.28
CA ARG A 58 -1.93 -16.95 2.44
C ARG A 58 -2.79 -16.00 3.26
N PHE A 59 -3.44 -16.54 4.27
CA PHE A 59 -4.25 -15.73 5.19
C PHE A 59 -3.37 -14.68 5.88
N ALA A 60 -2.20 -15.08 6.38
CA ALA A 60 -1.28 -14.17 7.05
C ALA A 60 -0.83 -13.02 6.15
N VAL A 61 -0.47 -13.30 4.89
CA VAL A 61 -0.08 -12.28 3.91
C VAL A 61 -1.24 -11.33 3.61
N VAL A 62 -2.43 -11.88 3.29
CA VAL A 62 -3.60 -11.07 2.90
C VAL A 62 -4.11 -10.23 4.08
N ALA A 63 -4.23 -10.82 5.27
CA ALA A 63 -4.71 -10.11 6.45
C ALA A 63 -3.73 -9.02 6.90
N SER A 64 -2.42 -9.33 6.92
CA SER A 64 -1.39 -8.33 7.23
C SER A 64 -1.37 -7.18 6.22
N ALA A 65 -1.51 -7.48 4.92
CA ALA A 65 -1.57 -6.47 3.87
C ALA A 65 -2.83 -5.59 4.01
N LEU A 66 -3.98 -6.18 4.35
CA LEU A 66 -5.22 -5.44 4.56
C LEU A 66 -5.12 -4.50 5.76
N ILE A 67 -4.57 -4.98 6.87
CA ILE A 67 -4.32 -4.15 8.06
C ILE A 67 -3.34 -3.02 7.71
N PHE A 68 -2.26 -3.32 6.98
CA PHE A 68 -1.29 -2.35 6.50
C PHE A 68 -1.94 -1.26 5.63
N GLY A 69 -2.83 -1.64 4.72
CA GLY A 69 -3.58 -0.67 3.91
C GLY A 69 -4.48 0.23 4.77
N LEU A 70 -5.24 -0.36 5.69
CA LEU A 70 -6.21 0.37 6.53
C LEU A 70 -5.54 1.36 7.48
N ILE A 71 -4.35 1.05 8.02
CA ILE A 71 -3.69 1.94 8.99
C ILE A 71 -3.21 3.26 8.39
N HIS A 72 -3.09 3.34 7.06
CA HIS A 72 -2.75 4.60 6.38
C HIS A 72 -3.84 5.68 6.54
N GLY A 73 -5.06 5.31 6.94
CA GLY A 73 -6.12 6.26 7.27
C GLY A 73 -6.63 7.11 6.11
N ASN A 74 -6.23 6.81 4.87
CA ASN A 74 -6.61 7.52 3.66
C ASN A 74 -7.21 6.53 2.65
N LEU A 75 -8.49 6.74 2.30
CA LEU A 75 -9.24 5.84 1.42
C LEU A 75 -8.63 5.74 0.01
N VAL A 76 -7.98 6.81 -0.47
CA VAL A 76 -7.30 6.81 -1.77
C VAL A 76 -6.02 6.00 -1.71
N GLN A 77 -5.26 6.12 -0.62
CA GLN A 77 -3.99 5.42 -0.40
C GLN A 77 -4.17 3.96 -0.01
N THR A 78 -5.24 3.63 0.71
CA THR A 78 -5.52 2.26 1.22
C THR A 78 -5.42 1.16 0.16
N PRO A 79 -6.00 1.27 -1.05
CA PRO A 79 -5.87 0.24 -2.08
C PRO A 79 -4.42 0.04 -2.56
N PHE A 80 -3.67 1.12 -2.72
CA PHE A 80 -2.25 1.06 -3.12
C PHE A 80 -1.40 0.41 -2.04
N ALA A 81 -1.57 0.85 -0.79
CA ALA A 81 -0.87 0.29 0.35
C ALA A 81 -1.23 -1.20 0.56
N PHE A 82 -2.47 -1.60 0.32
CA PHE A 82 -2.88 -3.02 0.35
C PHE A 82 -2.15 -3.84 -0.71
N ILE A 83 -2.12 -3.37 -1.97
CA ILE A 83 -1.43 -4.07 -3.08
C ILE A 83 0.07 -4.16 -2.80
N THR A 84 0.70 -3.05 -2.41
CA THR A 84 2.11 -3.03 -1.99
C THR A 84 2.33 -3.98 -0.82
N GLY A 85 1.42 -3.97 0.15
CA GLY A 85 1.41 -4.87 1.30
C GLY A 85 1.40 -6.35 0.94
N LEU A 86 0.68 -6.74 -0.11
CA LEU A 86 0.70 -8.12 -0.64
C LEU A 86 2.06 -8.50 -1.20
N VAL A 87 2.69 -7.61 -1.97
CA VAL A 87 4.02 -7.84 -2.56
C VAL A 87 5.07 -7.96 -1.46
N LEU A 88 5.08 -7.02 -0.52
CA LEU A 88 6.00 -7.01 0.60
C LEU A 88 5.80 -8.23 1.51
N GLY A 89 4.54 -8.59 1.79
CA GLY A 89 4.21 -9.78 2.56
C GLY A 89 4.66 -11.07 1.89
N TYR A 90 4.49 -11.18 0.56
CA TYR A 90 5.03 -12.31 -0.21
C TYR A 90 6.56 -12.33 -0.16
N ALA A 91 7.22 -11.19 -0.39
CA ALA A 91 8.67 -11.10 -0.33
C ALA A 91 9.22 -11.51 1.05
N ALA A 92 8.60 -11.01 2.14
CA ALA A 92 8.99 -11.39 3.49
C ALA A 92 8.79 -12.88 3.76
N MET A 93 7.73 -13.48 3.22
CA MET A 93 7.40 -14.89 3.42
C MET A 93 8.34 -15.84 2.67
N GLU A 94 8.74 -15.49 1.44
CA GLU A 94 9.57 -16.34 0.58
C GLU A 94 11.07 -16.07 0.72
N TYR A 95 11.46 -14.79 0.91
CA TYR A 95 12.85 -14.37 0.86
C TYR A 95 13.36 -13.79 2.19
N GLY A 96 12.44 -13.55 3.13
CA GLY A 96 12.75 -12.99 4.44
C GLY A 96 12.50 -11.48 4.55
N ILE A 97 12.42 -11.02 5.80
CA ILE A 97 12.02 -9.64 6.14
C ILE A 97 12.95 -8.57 5.54
N TRP A 98 14.23 -8.87 5.38
CA TRP A 98 15.19 -7.93 4.81
C TRP A 98 14.89 -7.57 3.37
N TRP A 99 14.39 -8.52 2.57
CA TRP A 99 13.92 -8.25 1.22
C TRP A 99 12.67 -7.37 1.20
N SER A 100 11.78 -7.58 2.14
CA SER A 100 10.60 -6.72 2.28
C SER A 100 11.00 -5.29 2.65
N ILE A 101 11.90 -5.12 3.62
CA ILE A 101 12.43 -3.80 4.01
C ILE A 101 13.11 -3.12 2.81
N ALA A 102 13.96 -3.83 2.07
CA ALA A 102 14.66 -3.27 0.91
C ALA A 102 13.69 -2.85 -0.20
N LEU A 103 12.67 -3.65 -0.49
CA LEU A 103 11.63 -3.32 -1.47
C LEU A 103 10.77 -2.14 -1.02
N HIS A 104 10.45 -2.06 0.26
CA HIS A 104 9.68 -0.96 0.81
C HIS A 104 10.49 0.35 0.79
N PHE A 105 11.76 0.30 1.22
CA PHE A 105 12.69 1.40 1.05
C PHE A 105 12.79 1.86 -0.42
N PHE A 106 12.95 0.93 -1.36
CA PHE A 106 13.01 1.26 -2.79
C PHE A 106 11.72 1.94 -3.26
N ASN A 107 10.55 1.45 -2.83
CA ASN A 107 9.26 2.05 -3.16
C ASN A 107 9.20 3.51 -2.67
N ASN A 108 9.56 3.77 -1.43
CA ASN A 108 9.43 5.11 -0.85
C ASN A 108 10.55 6.05 -1.35
N ALA A 109 11.81 5.62 -1.29
CA ALA A 109 12.93 6.50 -1.64
C ALA A 109 13.09 6.73 -3.16
N VAL A 110 12.83 5.69 -3.98
CA VAL A 110 13.07 5.79 -5.42
C VAL A 110 11.79 6.10 -6.18
N ILE A 111 10.72 5.33 -5.94
CA ILE A 111 9.48 5.50 -6.72
C ILE A 111 8.72 6.75 -6.25
N ALA A 112 8.55 6.94 -4.94
CA ALA A 112 7.80 8.10 -4.45
C ALA A 112 8.64 9.39 -4.45
N GLU A 113 9.84 9.38 -3.87
CA GLU A 113 10.57 10.63 -3.65
C GLU A 113 11.50 11.01 -4.82
N LEU A 114 12.40 10.09 -5.24
CA LEU A 114 13.40 10.41 -6.26
C LEU A 114 12.78 10.73 -7.61
N PHE A 115 11.79 9.93 -8.05
CA PHE A 115 11.15 10.20 -9.35
C PHE A 115 10.29 11.46 -9.28
N GLU A 116 9.58 11.73 -8.18
CA GLU A 116 8.80 12.95 -8.02
C GLU A 116 9.70 14.19 -8.05
N TRP A 117 10.85 14.13 -7.37
CA TRP A 117 11.86 15.19 -7.43
C TRP A 117 12.41 15.39 -8.86
N LEU A 118 12.80 14.31 -9.56
CA LEU A 118 13.30 14.37 -10.93
C LEU A 118 12.26 14.96 -11.89
N PHE A 119 11.01 14.55 -11.75
CA PHE A 119 9.94 15.05 -12.60
C PHE A 119 9.60 16.51 -12.29
N GLY A 120 9.74 16.93 -11.04
CA GLY A 120 9.62 18.34 -10.64
C GLY A 120 10.65 19.28 -11.30
N LEU A 121 11.78 18.74 -11.81
CA LEU A 121 12.77 19.52 -12.56
C LEU A 121 12.36 19.77 -14.02
N LEU A 122 11.33 19.09 -14.52
CA LEU A 122 10.88 19.23 -15.91
C LEU A 122 10.04 20.51 -16.10
N PRO A 123 10.23 21.24 -17.20
CA PRO A 123 9.52 22.50 -17.43
C PRO A 123 8.03 22.27 -17.76
N GLY A 124 7.19 23.22 -17.39
CA GLY A 124 5.76 23.21 -17.70
C GLY A 124 5.04 21.98 -17.15
N ASN A 125 4.21 21.33 -17.97
CA ASN A 125 3.41 20.17 -17.54
C ASN A 125 4.12 18.81 -17.75
N TRP A 126 5.38 18.80 -18.18
CA TRP A 126 6.10 17.55 -18.49
C TRP A 126 6.34 16.69 -17.26
N GLY A 127 6.53 17.29 -16.09
CA GLY A 127 6.64 16.55 -14.83
C GLY A 127 5.42 15.71 -14.53
N GLY A 128 4.22 16.31 -14.58
CA GLY A 128 2.96 15.60 -14.41
C GLY A 128 2.75 14.50 -15.46
N ILE A 129 3.07 14.77 -16.73
CA ILE A 129 2.98 13.77 -17.80
C ILE A 129 3.91 12.59 -17.53
N ALA A 130 5.15 12.85 -17.07
CA ALA A 130 6.12 11.81 -16.74
C ALA A 130 5.66 10.96 -15.53
N SER A 131 5.11 11.59 -14.49
CA SER A 131 4.55 10.93 -13.32
C SER A 131 3.38 10.01 -13.70
N TYR A 132 2.43 10.49 -14.50
CA TYR A 132 1.34 9.66 -15.02
C TYR A 132 1.85 8.52 -15.91
N ALA A 133 2.81 8.79 -16.80
CA ALA A 133 3.37 7.76 -17.69
C ALA A 133 4.06 6.65 -16.89
N LEU A 134 4.82 7.00 -15.83
CA LEU A 134 5.42 6.03 -14.92
C LEU A 134 4.34 5.20 -14.21
N THR A 135 3.36 5.85 -13.62
CA THR A 135 2.30 5.20 -12.83
C THR A 135 1.49 4.22 -13.70
N TYR A 136 0.98 4.69 -14.84
CA TYR A 136 0.19 3.85 -15.73
C TYR A 136 1.05 2.80 -16.44
N GLY A 137 2.31 3.12 -16.75
CA GLY A 137 3.28 2.16 -17.31
C GLY A 137 3.55 1.01 -16.33
N MET A 138 3.81 1.30 -15.06
CA MET A 138 3.98 0.27 -14.04
C MET A 138 2.70 -0.56 -13.83
N ALA A 139 1.53 0.08 -13.83
CA ALA A 139 0.25 -0.62 -13.75
C ALA A 139 0.04 -1.58 -14.94
N ALA A 140 0.34 -1.13 -16.16
CA ALA A 140 0.26 -1.96 -17.34
C ALA A 140 1.22 -3.16 -17.28
N VAL A 141 2.48 -2.93 -16.87
CA VAL A 141 3.46 -4.02 -16.65
C VAL A 141 2.95 -5.00 -15.59
N ALA A 142 2.39 -4.53 -14.48
CA ALA A 142 1.83 -5.39 -13.44
C ALA A 142 0.68 -6.25 -13.97
N VAL A 143 -0.22 -5.68 -14.78
CA VAL A 143 -1.32 -6.43 -15.43
C VAL A 143 -0.77 -7.50 -16.37
N VAL A 144 0.20 -7.14 -17.24
CA VAL A 144 0.84 -8.09 -18.16
C VAL A 144 1.52 -9.23 -17.37
N LEU A 145 2.25 -8.93 -16.31
CA LEU A 145 2.88 -9.93 -15.44
C LEU A 145 1.82 -10.83 -14.78
N CYS A 146 0.72 -10.29 -14.31
CA CYS A 146 -0.39 -11.08 -13.77
C CYS A 146 -0.98 -12.03 -14.81
N ILE A 147 -1.15 -11.59 -16.06
CA ILE A 147 -1.65 -12.43 -17.15
C ILE A 147 -0.63 -13.53 -17.51
N VAL A 148 0.65 -13.17 -17.67
CA VAL A 148 1.73 -14.12 -18.01
C VAL A 148 1.93 -15.14 -16.90
N LEU A 149 1.96 -14.70 -15.65
CA LEU A 149 2.20 -15.54 -14.49
C LEU A 149 0.94 -16.18 -13.90
N ARG A 150 -0.25 -15.99 -14.53
CA ARG A 150 -1.55 -16.44 -14.00
C ARG A 150 -1.58 -17.90 -13.54
N LYS A 151 -0.91 -18.80 -14.27
CA LYS A 151 -0.84 -20.22 -13.91
C LYS A 151 -0.02 -20.45 -12.64
N ARG A 152 1.11 -19.74 -12.48
CA ARG A 152 1.95 -19.78 -11.27
C ARG A 152 1.22 -19.18 -10.08
N ILE A 153 0.61 -18.01 -10.27
CA ILE A 153 -0.21 -17.35 -9.25
C ILE A 153 -1.35 -18.29 -8.81
N ALA A 154 -2.08 -18.88 -9.77
CA ALA A 154 -3.15 -19.83 -9.45
C ALA A 154 -2.64 -21.09 -8.72
N ALA A 155 -1.45 -21.61 -9.06
CA ALA A 155 -0.85 -22.74 -8.35
C ALA A 155 -0.52 -22.37 -6.89
N VAL A 156 0.14 -21.24 -6.65
CA VAL A 156 0.41 -20.73 -5.30
C VAL A 156 -0.89 -20.51 -4.53
N LEU A 157 -1.89 -19.93 -5.21
CA LEU A 157 -3.21 -19.71 -4.60
C LEU A 157 -3.98 -20.99 -4.28
N ARG A 158 -3.70 -22.12 -4.92
CA ARG A 158 -4.33 -23.43 -4.67
C ARG A 158 -3.58 -24.30 -3.66
N ALA A 159 -2.26 -24.09 -3.56
CA ALA A 159 -1.38 -24.94 -2.74
C ALA A 159 -1.70 -24.89 -1.24
N GLU A 160 -2.24 -23.77 -0.76
CA GLU A 160 -2.57 -23.60 0.66
C GLU A 160 -4.06 -23.29 0.84
N LYS A 161 -4.74 -24.15 1.57
CA LYS A 161 -6.16 -23.97 1.90
C LYS A 161 -6.31 -23.36 3.29
N THR A 162 -6.61 -22.08 3.34
CA THR A 162 -7.09 -21.46 4.59
C THR A 162 -8.57 -21.83 4.80
N SER A 163 -8.96 -22.19 6.01
CA SER A 163 -10.35 -22.52 6.29
C SER A 163 -11.28 -21.31 6.12
N LYS A 164 -12.49 -21.53 5.63
CA LYS A 164 -13.50 -20.46 5.51
C LYS A 164 -13.81 -19.81 6.88
N GLY A 165 -13.71 -20.57 7.97
CA GLY A 165 -13.90 -20.10 9.33
C GLY A 165 -12.87 -19.05 9.74
N THR A 166 -11.62 -19.16 9.30
CA THR A 166 -10.54 -18.20 9.60
C THR A 166 -10.85 -16.80 9.03
N TYR A 167 -11.21 -16.72 7.74
CA TYR A 167 -11.60 -15.46 7.13
C TYR A 167 -12.85 -14.86 7.79
N ARG A 168 -13.85 -15.72 8.08
CA ARG A 168 -15.06 -15.26 8.75
C ARG A 168 -14.77 -14.73 10.15
N GLY A 169 -13.88 -15.36 10.91
CA GLY A 169 -13.42 -14.88 12.22
C GLY A 169 -12.72 -13.53 12.12
N PHE A 170 -11.82 -13.36 11.17
CA PHE A 170 -11.10 -12.11 10.93
C PHE A 170 -12.06 -10.95 10.63
N PHE A 171 -12.96 -11.10 9.66
CA PHE A 171 -13.92 -10.06 9.29
C PHE A 171 -15.03 -9.81 10.34
N ARG A 172 -15.19 -10.70 11.31
CA ARG A 172 -16.08 -10.52 12.48
C ARG A 172 -15.36 -9.91 13.68
N SER A 173 -14.03 -9.80 13.64
CA SER A 173 -13.27 -9.25 14.74
C SER A 173 -13.61 -7.77 14.96
N PRO A 174 -13.88 -7.36 16.20
CA PRO A 174 -14.07 -5.94 16.53
C PRO A 174 -12.87 -5.07 16.12
N VAL A 175 -11.65 -5.60 16.24
CA VAL A 175 -10.41 -4.89 15.86
C VAL A 175 -10.41 -4.55 14.37
N PHE A 176 -10.85 -5.47 13.50
CA PHE A 176 -10.97 -5.19 12.07
C PHE A 176 -11.91 -4.00 11.81
N TRP A 177 -13.08 -3.98 12.43
CA TRP A 177 -14.06 -2.92 12.24
C TRP A 177 -13.64 -1.58 12.87
N VAL A 178 -12.88 -1.61 13.97
CA VAL A 178 -12.24 -0.40 14.53
C VAL A 178 -11.26 0.19 13.51
N MET A 179 -10.47 -0.61 12.82
CA MET A 179 -9.55 -0.13 11.78
C MET A 179 -10.29 0.42 10.56
N VAL A 180 -11.35 -0.27 10.11
CA VAL A 180 -12.22 0.24 9.03
C VAL A 180 -12.84 1.59 9.43
N GLY A 181 -13.36 1.69 10.65
CA GLY A 181 -13.90 2.93 11.19
C GLY A 181 -12.86 4.05 11.27
N TYR A 182 -11.65 3.75 11.73
CA TYR A 182 -10.52 4.68 11.73
C TYR A 182 -10.23 5.21 10.32
N THR A 183 -10.06 4.31 9.33
CA THR A 183 -9.82 4.71 7.94
C THR A 183 -10.96 5.58 7.40
N ALA A 184 -12.21 5.22 7.67
CA ALA A 184 -13.37 5.98 7.19
C ALA A 184 -13.42 7.38 7.81
N VAL A 185 -13.22 7.49 9.13
CA VAL A 185 -13.22 8.77 9.84
C VAL A 185 -12.06 9.64 9.40
N SER A 186 -10.84 9.10 9.36
CA SER A 186 -9.65 9.84 8.89
C SER A 186 -9.82 10.34 7.47
N SER A 187 -10.32 9.48 6.57
CA SER A 187 -10.59 9.88 5.18
C SER A 187 -11.67 10.95 5.09
N ALA A 188 -12.74 10.84 5.88
CA ALA A 188 -13.79 11.86 5.92
C ALA A 188 -13.25 13.21 6.43
N VAL A 189 -12.41 13.20 7.46
CA VAL A 189 -11.76 14.41 7.97
C VAL A 189 -10.89 15.06 6.89
N ILE A 190 -10.06 14.30 6.20
CA ILE A 190 -9.23 14.80 5.09
C ILE A 190 -10.12 15.39 3.98
N LEU A 191 -11.19 14.71 3.59
CA LEU A 191 -12.08 15.16 2.51
C LEU A 191 -12.94 16.38 2.89
N LEU A 192 -13.20 16.62 4.17
CA LEU A 192 -14.02 17.76 4.64
C LEU A 192 -13.19 19.00 4.94
N LEU A 193 -11.90 18.84 5.22
CA LEU A 193 -11.02 19.97 5.55
C LEU A 193 -10.33 20.58 4.33
N TYR A 194 -10.29 19.84 3.21
CA TYR A 194 -9.58 20.17 1.96
C TYR A 194 -10.42 19.84 0.72
#